data_7556bee98ce02ed45429e6f994eb59a9
#
_entry.id   7556bee98ce02ed45429e6f994eb59a9
#
_cell.length_a   1.000
_cell.length_b   1.000
_cell.length_c   1.000
_cell.angle_alpha   90.00
_cell.angle_beta   90.00
_cell.angle_gamma   90.00
#
_symmetry.space_group_name_H-M   'P 1'
#
loop_
_entity.id
_entity.type
_entity.pdbx_description
1 polymer ?
#
loop_
_entity_poly.entity_id
_entity_poly.type
_entity_poly.pdbx_seq_one_letter_code
_entity_poly.pdbx_strand_id
1 'polypeptide(L)'
;MGDLDALLRLYVQLSAGNATTIRERAETGLRDILATSNMTLLVAETDHLVGTVTLVIVPNLTHNAEPWAQVENMVTDESVRGAGVGRLLIEECLRLARGAGCYKVQLQSGNQRSTAENDAHGFYRHLGFEASSAGFRYYFR
;
A
#
# COMPACT_ATOMS: atom_id res chain seq x y z
N MET A 1 -16.88 -1.45 5.70
CA MET A 1 -17.67 -0.44 4.90
C MET A 1 -17.75 0.91 5.59
N GLY A 2 -17.83 1.00 6.91
CA GLY A 2 -17.86 2.26 7.66
C GLY A 2 -16.63 3.15 7.49
N ASP A 3 -15.51 2.58 7.07
CA ASP A 3 -14.23 3.27 6.90
C ASP A 3 -14.04 3.91 5.51
N LEU A 4 -15.00 3.73 4.59
CA LEU A 4 -14.82 4.13 3.19
C LEU A 4 -14.50 5.62 3.04
N ASP A 5 -15.23 6.49 3.73
CA ASP A 5 -15.01 7.94 3.63
C ASP A 5 -13.62 8.34 4.14
N ALA A 6 -13.17 7.72 5.22
CA ALA A 6 -11.84 7.93 5.77
C ALA A 6 -10.74 7.44 4.80
N LEU A 7 -10.95 6.27 4.17
CA LEU A 7 -10.03 5.74 3.16
C LEU A 7 -9.95 6.66 1.94
N LEU A 8 -11.08 7.14 1.45
CA LEU A 8 -11.11 8.05 0.31
C LEU A 8 -10.37 9.36 0.61
N ARG A 9 -10.50 9.90 1.82
CA ARG A 9 -9.73 11.08 2.26
C ARG A 9 -8.23 10.81 2.21
N LEU A 10 -7.79 9.66 2.71
CA LEU A 10 -6.38 9.29 2.68
C LEU A 10 -5.87 9.14 1.23
N TYR A 11 -6.65 8.51 0.36
CA TYR A 11 -6.25 8.32 -1.04
C TYR A 11 -6.13 9.63 -1.84
N VAL A 12 -6.87 10.67 -1.47
CA VAL A 12 -6.66 12.01 -2.05
C VAL A 12 -5.26 12.54 -1.71
N GLN A 13 -4.76 12.27 -0.52
CA GLN A 13 -3.39 12.63 -0.13
C GLN A 13 -2.33 11.80 -0.88
N LEU A 14 -2.68 10.57 -1.28
CA LEU A 14 -1.81 9.73 -2.11
C LEU A 14 -1.70 10.27 -3.54
N SER A 15 -2.83 10.68 -4.13
CA SER A 15 -2.90 11.29 -5.45
C SER A 15 -4.16 12.15 -5.55
N ALA A 16 -4.01 13.40 -5.95
CA ALA A 16 -5.11 14.35 -6.10
C ALA A 16 -6.21 13.88 -7.08
N GLY A 17 -5.85 13.07 -8.08
CA GLY A 17 -6.82 12.46 -9.01
C GLY A 17 -7.87 11.58 -8.32
N ASN A 18 -7.59 11.10 -7.13
CA ASN A 18 -8.54 10.28 -6.35
C ASN A 18 -9.73 11.10 -5.81
N ALA A 19 -9.66 12.42 -5.82
CA ALA A 19 -10.76 13.28 -5.38
C ALA A 19 -12.04 13.13 -6.24
N THR A 20 -11.91 12.63 -7.47
CA THR A 20 -13.03 12.44 -8.41
C THR A 20 -13.55 11.00 -8.42
N THR A 21 -13.16 10.17 -7.46
CA THR A 21 -13.62 8.79 -7.38
C THR A 21 -15.13 8.71 -7.18
N ILE A 22 -15.82 7.99 -8.05
CA ILE A 22 -17.28 7.80 -7.97
C ILE A 22 -17.59 6.87 -6.80
N ARG A 23 -18.46 7.31 -5.89
CA ARG A 23 -18.75 6.60 -4.64
C ARG A 23 -19.20 5.16 -4.85
N GLU A 24 -20.12 4.92 -5.76
CA GLU A 24 -20.62 3.56 -6.05
C GLU A 24 -19.51 2.61 -6.52
N ARG A 25 -18.57 3.13 -7.32
CA ARG A 25 -17.38 2.36 -7.73
C ARG A 25 -16.45 2.09 -6.55
N ALA A 26 -16.29 3.06 -5.65
CA ALA A 26 -15.47 2.88 -4.46
C ALA A 26 -16.06 1.83 -3.52
N GLU A 27 -17.38 1.85 -3.32
CA GLU A 27 -18.08 0.84 -2.52
C GLU A 27 -17.92 -0.57 -3.09
N THR A 28 -18.07 -0.71 -4.41
CA THR A 28 -17.86 -1.97 -5.10
C THR A 28 -16.40 -2.43 -4.96
N GLY A 29 -15.44 -1.54 -5.23
CA GLY A 29 -14.02 -1.84 -5.09
C GLY A 29 -13.63 -2.29 -3.68
N LEU A 30 -14.16 -1.62 -2.65
CA LEU A 30 -13.90 -2.03 -1.27
C LEU A 30 -14.48 -3.40 -0.96
N ARG A 31 -15.71 -3.69 -1.39
CA ARG A 31 -16.31 -5.02 -1.23
C ARG A 31 -15.47 -6.10 -1.92
N ASP A 32 -15.01 -5.84 -3.13
CA ASP A 32 -14.18 -6.78 -3.89
C ASP A 32 -12.84 -7.05 -3.18
N ILE A 33 -12.18 -6.01 -2.66
CA ILE A 33 -10.96 -6.16 -1.88
C ILE A 33 -11.21 -7.03 -0.66
N LEU A 34 -12.26 -6.73 0.12
CA LEU A 34 -12.58 -7.47 1.34
C LEU A 34 -13.01 -8.93 1.07
N ALA A 35 -13.55 -9.21 -0.11
CA ALA A 35 -13.95 -10.56 -0.53
C ALA A 35 -12.80 -11.37 -1.15
N THR A 36 -11.69 -10.73 -1.49
CA THR A 36 -10.55 -11.38 -2.15
C THR A 36 -9.60 -11.96 -1.11
N SER A 37 -9.51 -13.28 -1.05
CA SER A 37 -8.80 -13.99 0.03
C SER A 37 -7.30 -13.72 0.12
N ASN A 38 -6.66 -13.38 -0.99
CA ASN A 38 -5.22 -13.08 -1.05
C ASN A 38 -4.90 -11.58 -0.95
N MET A 39 -5.89 -10.75 -0.67
CA MET A 39 -5.72 -9.32 -0.41
C MET A 39 -6.02 -8.99 1.05
N THR A 40 -5.22 -8.10 1.61
CA THR A 40 -5.43 -7.57 2.96
C THR A 40 -5.33 -6.05 2.89
N LEU A 41 -6.39 -5.40 3.33
CA LEU A 41 -6.41 -3.95 3.50
C LEU A 41 -6.14 -3.64 4.96
N LEU A 42 -4.95 -3.11 5.25
CA LEU A 42 -4.56 -2.71 6.60
C LEU A 42 -4.89 -1.24 6.82
N VAL A 43 -5.33 -0.93 8.03
CA VAL A 43 -5.56 0.45 8.46
C VAL A 43 -4.82 0.72 9.77
N ALA A 44 -4.32 1.94 9.92
CA ALA A 44 -3.81 2.45 11.18
C ALA A 44 -4.82 3.46 11.73
N GLU A 45 -5.18 3.30 12.99
CA GLU A 45 -6.21 4.08 13.64
C GLU A 45 -5.72 4.62 14.99
N THR A 46 -6.08 5.85 15.26
CA THR A 46 -5.99 6.48 16.58
C THR A 46 -7.42 6.76 17.06
N ASP A 47 -7.85 8.00 17.11
CA ASP A 47 -9.26 8.39 17.24
C ASP A 47 -9.97 8.38 15.87
N HIS A 48 -9.24 8.33 14.77
CA HIS A 48 -9.70 8.19 13.39
C HIS A 48 -8.65 7.45 12.56
N LEU A 49 -8.99 7.09 11.33
CA LEU A 49 -8.05 6.45 10.41
C LEU A 49 -6.95 7.42 9.98
N VAL A 50 -5.70 7.05 10.24
CA VAL A 50 -4.52 7.87 9.96
C VAL A 50 -3.56 7.24 8.96
N GLY A 51 -3.84 6.02 8.51
CA GLY A 51 -3.01 5.37 7.49
C GLY A 51 -3.66 4.12 6.94
N THR A 52 -3.23 3.72 5.75
CA THR A 52 -3.68 2.49 5.12
C THR A 52 -2.62 1.95 4.15
N VAL A 53 -2.69 0.66 3.88
CA VAL A 53 -1.89 -0.03 2.87
C VAL A 53 -2.63 -1.28 2.43
N THR A 54 -2.50 -1.65 1.17
CA THR A 54 -3.01 -2.91 0.63
C THR A 54 -1.87 -3.87 0.39
N LEU A 55 -2.00 -5.09 0.87
CA LEU A 55 -1.08 -6.19 0.62
C LEU A 55 -1.76 -7.25 -0.24
N VAL A 56 -1.08 -7.68 -1.30
CA VAL A 56 -1.56 -8.76 -2.18
C VAL A 56 -0.54 -9.89 -2.15
N ILE A 57 -1.00 -11.11 -1.83
CA ILE A 57 -0.17 -12.31 -1.92
C ILE A 57 -0.42 -12.94 -3.29
N VAL A 58 0.64 -13.11 -4.06
CA VAL A 58 0.55 -13.60 -5.44
C VAL A 58 1.13 -15.02 -5.51
N PRO A 59 0.32 -16.01 -5.89
CA PRO A 59 0.83 -17.36 -6.16
C PRO A 59 1.88 -17.35 -7.27
N ASN A 60 2.80 -18.29 -7.21
CA ASN A 60 3.97 -18.28 -8.10
C ASN A 60 4.42 -19.70 -8.43
N LEU A 61 5.09 -19.88 -9.56
CA LEU A 61 5.69 -21.15 -9.97
C LEU A 61 7.22 -21.13 -9.96
N THR A 62 7.82 -19.94 -10.01
CA THR A 62 9.27 -19.79 -9.89
C THR A 62 9.68 -19.79 -8.41
N HIS A 63 10.99 -19.77 -8.12
CA HIS A 63 11.52 -19.73 -6.75
C HIS A 63 10.90 -20.79 -5.86
N ASN A 64 10.96 -22.05 -6.33
CA ASN A 64 10.41 -23.20 -5.62
C ASN A 64 8.91 -23.10 -5.34
N ALA A 65 8.17 -22.45 -6.24
CA ALA A 65 6.73 -22.16 -6.11
C ALA A 65 6.37 -21.36 -4.84
N GLU A 66 7.33 -20.65 -4.28
CA GLU A 66 7.06 -19.72 -3.18
C GLU A 66 6.29 -18.50 -3.70
N PRO A 67 5.23 -18.05 -3.02
CA PRO A 67 4.51 -16.84 -3.41
C PRO A 67 5.37 -15.60 -3.22
N TRP A 68 4.91 -14.49 -3.72
CA TRP A 68 5.47 -13.17 -3.45
C TRP A 68 4.37 -12.19 -3.09
N ALA A 69 4.71 -11.05 -2.53
CA ALA A 69 3.73 -10.07 -2.09
C ALA A 69 3.95 -8.72 -2.77
N GLN A 70 2.84 -8.04 -3.05
CA GLN A 70 2.81 -6.68 -3.58
C GLN A 70 2.19 -5.75 -2.54
N VAL A 71 2.88 -4.66 -2.25
CA VAL A 71 2.37 -3.55 -1.45
C VAL A 71 1.84 -2.47 -2.37
N GLU A 72 0.61 -2.02 -2.14
CA GLU A 72 -0.07 -1.01 -2.94
C GLU A 72 -0.76 0.04 -2.07
N ASN A 73 -0.92 1.23 -2.62
CA ASN A 73 -1.71 2.31 -2.05
C ASN A 73 -1.35 2.63 -0.59
N MET A 74 -0.05 2.69 -0.31
CA MET A 74 0.45 3.08 0.99
C MET A 74 0.32 4.59 1.18
N VAL A 75 -0.39 5.00 2.22
CA VAL A 75 -0.53 6.42 2.58
C VAL A 75 -0.71 6.59 4.08
N THR A 76 -0.06 7.59 4.64
CA THR A 76 -0.29 8.08 6.00
C THR A 76 -0.82 9.50 5.95
N ASP A 77 -1.74 9.81 6.87
CA ASP A 77 -2.28 11.16 7.01
C ASP A 77 -1.12 12.15 7.25
N GLU A 78 -1.16 13.28 6.57
CA GLU A 78 -0.10 14.31 6.68
C GLU A 78 0.08 14.81 8.11
N SER A 79 -0.98 14.80 8.93
CA SER A 79 -0.95 15.24 10.32
C SER A 79 -0.11 14.34 11.24
N VAL A 80 0.14 13.08 10.83
CA VAL A 80 0.90 12.09 11.62
C VAL A 80 2.19 11.62 10.95
N ARG A 81 2.60 12.25 9.84
CA ARG A 81 3.87 11.90 9.18
C ARG A 81 5.03 12.14 10.14
N GLY A 82 5.99 11.20 10.11
CA GLY A 82 7.11 11.20 11.04
C GLY A 82 6.83 10.55 12.41
N ALA A 83 5.58 10.13 12.68
CA ALA A 83 5.19 9.48 13.93
C ALA A 83 5.33 7.95 13.92
N GLY A 84 5.83 7.35 12.83
CA GLY A 84 6.07 5.92 12.74
C GLY A 84 4.88 5.09 12.24
N VAL A 85 3.78 5.71 11.83
CA VAL A 85 2.58 5.00 11.34
C VAL A 85 2.89 4.19 10.09
N GLY A 86 3.57 4.79 9.10
CA GLY A 86 3.97 4.11 7.88
C GLY A 86 4.87 2.92 8.12
N ARG A 87 5.81 3.06 9.04
CA ARG A 87 6.70 1.97 9.45
C ARG A 87 5.91 0.79 10.01
N LEU A 88 4.96 1.04 10.91
CA LEU A 88 4.13 -0.01 11.49
C LEU A 88 3.30 -0.74 10.42
N LEU A 89 2.73 0.00 9.47
CA LEU A 89 1.97 -0.59 8.37
C LEU A 89 2.84 -1.51 7.51
N ILE A 90 4.04 -1.06 7.13
CA ILE A 90 4.96 -1.88 6.33
C ILE A 90 5.49 -3.07 7.13
N GLU A 91 5.83 -2.90 8.39
CA GLU A 91 6.27 -4.01 9.24
C GLU A 91 5.19 -5.10 9.34
N GLU A 92 3.91 -4.72 9.44
CA GLU A 92 2.81 -5.68 9.42
C GLU A 92 2.68 -6.37 8.06
N CYS A 93 2.83 -5.65 6.95
CA CYS A 93 2.89 -6.26 5.62
C CYS A 93 4.00 -7.31 5.53
N LEU A 94 5.20 -7.00 6.02
CA LEU A 94 6.33 -7.92 6.01
C LEU A 94 6.05 -9.16 6.87
N ARG A 95 5.43 -8.96 8.04
CA ARG A 95 5.04 -10.06 8.93
C ARG A 95 4.04 -11.00 8.25
N LEU A 96 3.00 -10.45 7.64
CA LEU A 96 1.97 -11.22 6.93
C LEU A 96 2.55 -11.97 5.72
N ALA A 97 3.38 -11.30 4.93
CA ALA A 97 4.02 -11.92 3.77
C ALA A 97 4.95 -13.07 4.18
N ARG A 98 5.73 -12.88 5.24
CA ARG A 98 6.59 -13.95 5.77
C ARG A 98 5.76 -15.12 6.27
N GLY A 99 4.67 -14.87 6.98
CA GLY A 99 3.76 -15.91 7.45
C GLY A 99 3.08 -16.67 6.32
N ALA A 100 2.89 -16.05 5.15
CA ALA A 100 2.36 -16.69 3.97
C ALA A 100 3.42 -17.45 3.13
N GLY A 101 4.68 -17.45 3.55
CA GLY A 101 5.77 -18.13 2.85
C GLY A 101 6.32 -17.37 1.65
N CYS A 102 6.08 -16.07 1.55
CA CYS A 102 6.59 -15.27 0.44
C CYS A 102 8.12 -15.20 0.45
N TYR A 103 8.73 -15.31 -0.75
CA TYR A 103 10.18 -15.14 -0.88
C TYR A 103 10.59 -13.66 -1.02
N LYS A 104 9.65 -12.79 -1.38
CA LYS A 104 9.90 -11.34 -1.45
C LYS A 104 8.61 -10.55 -1.25
N VAL A 105 8.79 -9.30 -0.87
CA VAL A 105 7.76 -8.24 -0.93
C VAL A 105 8.28 -7.17 -1.87
N GLN A 106 7.45 -6.72 -2.79
CA GLN A 106 7.80 -5.64 -3.71
C GLN A 106 6.77 -4.53 -3.68
N LEU A 107 7.21 -3.34 -4.08
CA LEU A 107 6.35 -2.18 -4.24
C LEU A 107 6.93 -1.28 -5.33
N GLN A 108 6.12 -0.36 -5.81
CA GLN A 108 6.56 0.70 -6.70
C GLN A 108 6.38 2.05 -5.99
N SER A 109 7.41 2.87 -6.03
CA SER A 109 7.37 4.24 -5.53
C SER A 109 7.72 5.18 -6.68
N GLY A 110 6.79 6.08 -7.02
CA GLY A 110 6.99 7.03 -8.11
C GLY A 110 8.11 8.03 -7.81
N ASN A 111 8.82 8.47 -8.83
CA ASN A 111 9.92 9.41 -8.67
C ASN A 111 9.48 10.76 -8.07
N GLN A 112 8.23 11.19 -8.35
CA GLN A 112 7.67 12.43 -7.80
C GLN A 112 7.43 12.37 -6.29
N ARG A 113 7.44 11.17 -5.71
CA ARG A 113 7.23 10.97 -4.28
C ARG A 113 8.52 11.07 -3.47
N SER A 114 9.66 11.17 -4.14
CA SER A 114 10.96 11.32 -3.49
C SER A 114 11.49 12.72 -3.75
N THR A 115 11.14 13.63 -2.85
CA THR A 115 11.59 15.03 -2.85
C THR A 115 12.37 15.33 -1.57
N ALA A 116 12.94 16.53 -1.47
CA ALA A 116 13.60 16.97 -0.24
C ALA A 116 12.65 16.99 0.97
N GLU A 117 11.35 17.22 0.74
CA GLU A 117 10.32 17.27 1.78
C GLU A 117 9.67 15.92 2.06
N ASN A 118 9.72 15.01 1.10
CA ASN A 118 9.10 13.69 1.20
C ASN A 118 9.99 12.63 0.54
N ASP A 119 10.88 12.03 1.32
CA ASP A 119 11.79 11.01 0.83
C ASP A 119 11.18 9.60 0.98
N ALA A 120 10.23 9.26 0.10
CA ALA A 120 9.61 7.94 0.09
C ALA A 120 10.64 6.84 -0.23
N HIS A 121 11.59 7.10 -1.13
CA HIS A 121 12.63 6.12 -1.47
C HIS A 121 13.56 5.86 -0.27
N GLY A 122 14.00 6.90 0.44
CA GLY A 122 14.79 6.76 1.65
C GLY A 122 14.04 6.01 2.75
N PHE A 123 12.75 6.28 2.92
CA PHE A 123 11.88 5.58 3.85
C PHE A 123 11.90 4.07 3.60
N TYR A 124 11.68 3.62 2.35
CA TYR A 124 11.68 2.19 2.03
C TYR A 124 13.06 1.55 2.16
N ARG A 125 14.13 2.24 1.73
CA ARG A 125 15.51 1.76 1.93
C ARG A 125 15.84 1.56 3.40
N HIS A 126 15.42 2.49 4.25
CA HIS A 126 15.63 2.41 5.70
C HIS A 126 14.94 1.18 6.30
N LEU A 127 13.83 0.73 5.72
CA LEU A 127 13.13 -0.49 6.13
C LEU A 127 13.70 -1.77 5.50
N GLY A 128 14.78 -1.67 4.73
CA GLY A 128 15.46 -2.81 4.14
C GLY A 128 15.07 -3.15 2.69
N PHE A 129 14.25 -2.31 2.04
CA PHE A 129 13.93 -2.49 0.63
C PHE A 129 15.09 -2.05 -0.25
N GLU A 130 15.31 -2.81 -1.33
CA GLU A 130 16.34 -2.54 -2.32
C GLU A 130 15.71 -2.03 -3.62
N ALA A 131 16.26 -0.97 -4.19
CA ALA A 131 15.86 -0.46 -5.50
C ALA A 131 16.61 -1.23 -6.60
N SER A 132 16.25 -2.51 -6.78
CA SER A 132 17.00 -3.46 -7.62
C SER A 132 16.40 -3.70 -9.00
N SER A 133 15.25 -3.11 -9.31
CA SER A 133 14.55 -3.29 -10.59
C SER A 133 13.83 -2.02 -11.03
N ALA A 134 13.53 -1.90 -12.32
CA ALA A 134 12.74 -0.81 -12.87
C ALA A 134 11.32 -1.29 -13.16
N GLY A 135 10.33 -0.49 -12.79
CA GLY A 135 8.93 -0.73 -13.10
C GLY A 135 8.51 -0.04 -14.40
N PHE A 136 7.69 -0.70 -15.20
CA PHE A 136 7.09 -0.14 -16.41
C PHE A 136 5.58 -0.16 -16.26
N ARG A 137 4.91 0.91 -16.72
CA ARG A 137 3.45 1.05 -16.66
C ARG A 137 2.89 1.34 -18.02
N TYR A 138 1.79 0.70 -18.34
CA TYR A 138 0.97 1.02 -19.51
C TYR A 138 -0.42 1.42 -19.02
N TYR A 139 -0.83 2.65 -19.32
CA TYR A 139 -2.14 3.17 -18.89
C TYR A 139 -3.16 3.02 -20.01
N PHE A 140 -4.31 2.46 -19.70
CA PHE A 140 -5.47 2.42 -20.60
C PHE A 140 -6.21 3.75 -20.51
N ARG A 141 -6.32 4.42 -21.64
CA ARG A 141 -6.92 5.76 -21.72
C ARG A 141 -7.95 5.84 -22.83
#